data_f22b04da569b116b9089184fb45a2a1c
#
_entry.id   f22b04da569b116b9089184fb45a2a1c
#
_cell.length_a   1.000
_cell.length_b   1.000
_cell.length_c   1.000
_cell.angle_alpha   90.00
_cell.angle_beta   90.00
_cell.angle_gamma   90.00
#
_symmetry.space_group_name_H-M   'P 1'
#
loop_
_entity.id
_entity.type
_entity.pdbx_description
1 polymer ?
#
loop_
_entity_poly.entity_id
_entity_poly.type
_entity_poly.pdbx_seq_one_letter_code
_entity_poly.pdbx_strand_id
1 'polypeptide(L)'
;KMAAQRLREAAEKAKVELSSMAETSISLPFITADQNGPKHLEMTLTRAKFEELTRDLLDRTVQPVRTALKDAGLQPSDVDKILLVGGSTRMPMVQRKVKELLNKEPTKGINPDECVAVGAAIQGAILSGEHKGIVLVDVTPLSLGLETLGGVFTKIIEKNSAIPVSKSQVFTTAADNQPQVEIHVLQGERAMAGDNVSLGRFFLDGIAPAPRGIPQIEVTFDIDANGIVNVTAKDKATGKVQNITIQSSRLTDEEIDKMRRDAEMNEGEDKKKKQHVEAQNEGD
;
A
#
# COMPACT_ATOMS: atom_id res chain seq x y z
N LYS A 1 7.14 -30.41 -14.04
CA LYS A 1 6.06 -29.41 -13.89
C LYS A 1 4.75 -30.04 -13.40
N MET A 2 4.29 -31.15 -14.00
CA MET A 2 3.00 -31.80 -13.67
C MET A 2 2.92 -32.30 -12.21
N ALA A 3 3.95 -32.94 -11.67
CA ALA A 3 4.00 -33.37 -10.27
C ALA A 3 3.86 -32.23 -9.28
N ALA A 4 4.55 -31.10 -9.53
CA ALA A 4 4.45 -29.90 -8.69
C ALA A 4 3.05 -29.28 -8.73
N GLN A 5 2.39 -29.30 -9.89
CA GLN A 5 1.02 -28.81 -10.02
C GLN A 5 0.03 -29.67 -9.21
N ARG A 6 0.12 -31.00 -9.37
CA ARG A 6 -0.70 -31.96 -8.60
C ARG A 6 -0.50 -31.80 -7.08
N LEU A 7 0.74 -31.54 -6.65
CA LEU A 7 1.05 -31.33 -5.24
C LEU A 7 0.42 -30.03 -4.71
N ARG A 8 0.47 -28.94 -5.49
CA ARG A 8 -0.19 -27.68 -5.11
C ARG A 8 -1.71 -27.84 -4.99
N GLU A 9 -2.34 -28.51 -5.95
CA GLU A 9 -3.79 -28.75 -5.92
C GLU A 9 -4.19 -29.62 -4.70
N ALA A 10 -3.41 -30.66 -4.39
CA ALA A 10 -3.64 -31.48 -3.21
C ALA A 10 -3.43 -30.71 -1.90
N ALA A 11 -2.41 -29.83 -1.84
CA ALA A 11 -2.17 -28.98 -0.68
C ALA A 11 -3.29 -27.96 -0.48
N GLU A 12 -3.81 -27.33 -1.55
CA GLU A 12 -4.95 -26.42 -1.48
C GLU A 12 -6.22 -27.14 -1.02
N LYS A 13 -6.49 -28.33 -1.56
CA LYS A 13 -7.61 -29.15 -1.11
C LYS A 13 -7.47 -29.48 0.38
N ALA A 14 -6.30 -29.91 0.83
CA ALA A 14 -6.04 -30.23 2.23
C ALA A 14 -6.23 -29.00 3.14
N LYS A 15 -5.77 -27.82 2.73
CA LYS A 15 -6.01 -26.56 3.46
C LYS A 15 -7.51 -26.29 3.65
N VAL A 16 -8.32 -26.47 2.60
CA VAL A 16 -9.78 -26.26 2.67
C VAL A 16 -10.41 -27.27 3.63
N GLU A 17 -10.09 -28.57 3.51
CA GLU A 17 -10.62 -29.62 4.35
C GLU A 17 -10.24 -29.44 5.83
N LEU A 18 -9.03 -29.01 6.13
CA LEU A 18 -8.55 -28.74 7.49
C LEU A 18 -9.21 -27.52 8.15
N SER A 19 -9.98 -26.73 7.41
CA SER A 19 -10.82 -25.70 8.02
C SER A 19 -12.00 -26.28 8.83
N SER A 20 -12.49 -27.46 8.44
CA SER A 20 -13.60 -28.17 9.10
C SER A 20 -13.16 -29.46 9.80
N MET A 21 -12.17 -30.19 9.27
CA MET A 21 -11.70 -31.47 9.80
C MET A 21 -10.43 -31.30 10.63
N ALA A 22 -10.19 -32.23 11.56
CA ALA A 22 -8.98 -32.25 12.38
C ALA A 22 -7.76 -32.81 11.62
N GLU A 23 -7.98 -33.66 10.60
CA GLU A 23 -6.97 -34.25 9.76
C GLU A 23 -7.52 -34.55 8.36
N THR A 24 -6.63 -34.67 7.38
CA THR A 24 -6.97 -35.08 6.01
C THR A 24 -5.86 -35.93 5.41
N SER A 25 -6.21 -36.77 4.43
CA SER A 25 -5.27 -37.61 3.71
C SER A 25 -4.94 -37.00 2.34
N ILE A 26 -3.65 -36.88 2.06
CA ILE A 26 -3.12 -36.51 0.77
C ILE A 26 -2.63 -37.81 0.07
N SER A 27 -3.29 -38.17 -1.04
CA SER A 27 -2.92 -39.34 -1.87
C SER A 27 -2.70 -38.90 -3.31
N LEU A 28 -1.48 -38.99 -3.78
CA LEU A 28 -1.06 -38.68 -5.14
C LEU A 28 -0.39 -39.89 -5.77
N PRO A 29 -1.15 -40.87 -6.31
CA PRO A 29 -0.59 -42.01 -7.00
C PRO A 29 0.13 -41.56 -8.27
N PHE A 30 1.22 -42.26 -8.59
CA PHE A 30 2.04 -42.01 -9.80
C PHE A 30 2.50 -40.54 -9.91
N ILE A 31 2.99 -39.99 -8.80
CA ILE A 31 3.44 -38.57 -8.77
C ILE A 31 4.72 -38.39 -9.59
N THR A 32 5.58 -39.36 -9.58
CA THR A 32 6.81 -39.47 -10.39
C THR A 32 7.20 -40.91 -10.62
N ALA A 33 8.24 -41.15 -11.40
CA ALA A 33 8.85 -42.47 -11.58
C ALA A 33 10.39 -42.33 -11.59
N ASP A 34 11.07 -43.36 -11.08
CA ASP A 34 12.51 -43.49 -11.16
C ASP A 34 12.91 -44.91 -11.70
N GLN A 35 14.18 -45.27 -11.59
CA GLN A 35 14.71 -46.58 -12.04
C GLN A 35 14.04 -47.76 -11.34
N ASN A 36 13.43 -47.56 -10.17
CA ASN A 36 12.71 -48.54 -9.38
C ASN A 36 11.19 -48.56 -9.65
N GLY A 37 10.74 -47.84 -10.66
CA GLY A 37 9.32 -47.74 -11.05
C GLY A 37 8.57 -46.54 -10.53
N PRO A 38 7.22 -46.57 -10.59
CA PRO A 38 6.37 -45.45 -10.19
C PRO A 38 6.45 -45.18 -8.68
N LYS A 39 6.40 -43.92 -8.32
CA LYS A 39 6.36 -43.45 -6.92
C LYS A 39 5.01 -42.82 -6.62
N HIS A 40 4.55 -43.03 -5.40
CA HIS A 40 3.29 -42.51 -4.87
C HIS A 40 3.60 -41.62 -3.66
N LEU A 41 2.83 -40.59 -3.45
CA LEU A 41 2.85 -39.82 -2.23
C LEU A 41 1.55 -40.08 -1.47
N GLU A 42 1.68 -40.66 -0.28
CA GLU A 42 0.58 -40.86 0.65
C GLU A 42 0.99 -40.31 2.02
N MET A 43 0.20 -39.41 2.56
CA MET A 43 0.47 -38.85 3.86
C MET A 43 -0.82 -38.32 4.50
N THR A 44 -0.87 -38.36 5.82
CA THR A 44 -1.92 -37.67 6.62
C THR A 44 -1.37 -36.37 7.11
N LEU A 45 -2.16 -35.30 6.94
CA LEU A 45 -1.88 -33.96 7.45
C LEU A 45 -2.92 -33.61 8.51
N THR A 46 -2.47 -33.31 9.73
CA THR A 46 -3.34 -32.83 10.80
C THR A 46 -3.46 -31.32 10.74
N ARG A 47 -4.60 -30.76 11.23
CA ARG A 47 -4.77 -29.32 11.40
C ARG A 47 -3.66 -28.69 12.26
N ALA A 48 -3.28 -29.35 13.35
CA ALA A 48 -2.22 -28.88 14.22
C ALA A 48 -0.87 -28.72 13.48
N LYS A 49 -0.51 -29.70 12.63
CA LYS A 49 0.71 -29.62 11.82
C LYS A 49 0.61 -28.55 10.74
N PHE A 50 -0.54 -28.42 10.10
CA PHE A 50 -0.79 -27.36 9.14
C PHE A 50 -0.68 -25.96 9.80
N GLU A 51 -1.28 -25.75 10.96
CA GLU A 51 -1.19 -24.51 11.72
C GLU A 51 0.25 -24.20 12.18
N GLU A 52 1.03 -25.22 12.55
CA GLU A 52 2.46 -25.06 12.86
C GLU A 52 3.25 -24.56 11.65
N LEU A 53 3.04 -25.18 10.47
CA LEU A 53 3.75 -24.86 9.23
C LEU A 53 3.41 -23.48 8.67
N THR A 54 2.25 -22.91 9.03
CA THR A 54 1.75 -21.63 8.49
C THR A 54 1.68 -20.52 9.53
N ARG A 55 2.21 -20.77 10.74
CA ARG A 55 2.16 -19.83 11.86
C ARG A 55 2.83 -18.49 11.55
N ASP A 56 3.99 -18.53 10.92
CA ASP A 56 4.74 -17.34 10.53
C ASP A 56 3.94 -16.44 9.57
N LEU A 57 3.18 -17.04 8.64
CA LEU A 57 2.31 -16.32 7.72
C LEU A 57 1.18 -15.61 8.49
N LEU A 58 0.58 -16.30 9.47
CA LEU A 58 -0.45 -15.71 10.31
C LEU A 58 0.11 -14.57 11.16
N ASP A 59 1.27 -14.74 11.79
CA ASP A 59 1.87 -13.73 12.65
C ASP A 59 2.24 -12.45 11.87
N ARG A 60 2.59 -12.57 10.59
CA ARG A 60 2.81 -11.42 9.70
C ARG A 60 1.55 -10.58 9.48
N THR A 61 0.35 -11.13 9.62
CA THR A 61 -0.91 -10.38 9.47
C THR A 61 -1.23 -9.47 10.67
N VAL A 62 -0.59 -9.68 11.81
CA VAL A 62 -0.85 -8.91 13.04
C VAL A 62 -0.44 -7.45 12.90
N GLN A 63 0.75 -7.21 12.32
CA GLN A 63 1.28 -5.85 12.20
C GLN A 63 0.41 -4.94 11.32
N PRO A 64 -0.07 -5.34 10.14
CA PRO A 64 -1.00 -4.55 9.33
C PRO A 64 -2.26 -4.14 10.10
N VAL A 65 -2.84 -5.04 10.89
CA VAL A 65 -4.03 -4.72 11.71
C VAL A 65 -3.71 -3.65 12.76
N ARG A 66 -2.59 -3.78 13.46
CA ARG A 66 -2.15 -2.80 14.46
C ARG A 66 -1.86 -1.44 13.83
N THR A 67 -1.21 -1.44 12.66
CA THR A 67 -0.92 -0.21 11.91
C THR A 67 -2.22 0.48 11.50
N ALA A 68 -3.20 -0.25 10.96
CA ALA A 68 -4.49 0.31 10.57
C ALA A 68 -5.23 0.94 11.76
N LEU A 69 -5.24 0.28 12.92
CA LEU A 69 -5.83 0.85 14.14
C LEU A 69 -5.10 2.11 14.59
N LYS A 70 -3.76 2.08 14.62
CA LYS A 70 -2.91 3.22 14.99
C LYS A 70 -3.16 4.42 14.06
N ASP A 71 -3.17 4.19 12.75
CA ASP A 71 -3.38 5.23 11.74
C ASP A 71 -4.79 5.84 11.82
N ALA A 72 -5.79 5.04 12.21
CA ALA A 72 -7.15 5.51 12.46
C ALA A 72 -7.32 6.19 13.82
N GLY A 73 -6.33 6.14 14.71
CA GLY A 73 -6.44 6.64 16.09
C GLY A 73 -7.39 5.80 16.97
N LEU A 74 -7.65 4.55 16.59
CA LEU A 74 -8.60 3.65 17.24
C LEU A 74 -7.90 2.61 18.13
N GLN A 75 -8.60 2.23 19.20
CA GLN A 75 -8.26 1.07 20.02
C GLN A 75 -9.08 -0.15 19.54
N PRO A 76 -8.65 -1.38 19.85
CA PRO A 76 -9.43 -2.58 19.55
C PRO A 76 -10.89 -2.55 20.07
N SER A 77 -11.12 -1.87 21.21
CA SER A 77 -12.45 -1.68 21.80
C SER A 77 -13.39 -0.84 20.95
N ASP A 78 -12.84 0.07 20.14
CA ASP A 78 -13.61 1.04 19.33
C ASP A 78 -14.13 0.42 18.02
N VAL A 79 -13.68 -0.81 17.72
CA VAL A 79 -14.12 -1.54 16.53
C VAL A 79 -15.52 -2.11 16.77
N ASP A 80 -16.54 -1.64 16.04
CA ASP A 80 -17.92 -2.11 16.18
C ASP A 80 -18.13 -3.51 15.65
N LYS A 81 -17.63 -3.79 14.44
CA LYS A 81 -17.82 -5.05 13.72
C LYS A 81 -16.51 -5.52 13.06
N ILE A 82 -16.32 -6.83 13.07
CA ILE A 82 -15.19 -7.48 12.40
C ILE A 82 -15.75 -8.34 11.28
N LEU A 83 -15.39 -8.00 10.04
CA LEU A 83 -15.78 -8.75 8.86
C LEU A 83 -14.57 -9.55 8.36
N LEU A 84 -14.73 -10.87 8.23
CA LEU A 84 -13.72 -11.75 7.66
C LEU A 84 -14.03 -11.95 6.18
N VAL A 85 -13.10 -11.58 5.31
CA VAL A 85 -13.23 -11.65 3.86
C VAL A 85 -12.11 -12.49 3.26
N GLY A 86 -12.45 -13.27 2.22
CA GLY A 86 -11.53 -14.20 1.55
C GLY A 86 -11.50 -15.58 2.18
N GLY A 87 -11.34 -16.61 1.34
CA GLY A 87 -11.43 -18.03 1.73
C GLY A 87 -10.46 -18.44 2.85
N SER A 88 -9.27 -17.84 2.92
CA SER A 88 -8.30 -18.12 3.99
C SER A 88 -8.78 -17.73 5.39
N THR A 89 -9.75 -16.82 5.51
CA THR A 89 -10.33 -16.45 6.80
C THR A 89 -11.25 -17.51 7.39
N ARG A 90 -11.57 -18.55 6.63
CA ARG A 90 -12.29 -19.74 7.14
C ARG A 90 -11.43 -20.61 8.05
N MET A 91 -10.11 -20.45 7.98
CA MET A 91 -9.17 -21.20 8.84
C MET A 91 -9.39 -20.86 10.32
N PRO A 92 -9.57 -21.88 11.20
CA PRO A 92 -9.82 -21.64 12.62
C PRO A 92 -8.72 -20.82 13.31
N MET A 93 -7.46 -20.99 12.91
CA MET A 93 -6.34 -20.22 13.46
C MET A 93 -6.45 -18.72 13.17
N VAL A 94 -6.95 -18.33 11.98
CA VAL A 94 -7.17 -16.92 11.62
C VAL A 94 -8.26 -16.32 12.50
N GLN A 95 -9.38 -17.02 12.66
CA GLN A 95 -10.50 -16.56 13.49
C GLN A 95 -10.08 -16.37 14.97
N ARG A 96 -9.32 -17.34 15.51
CA ARG A 96 -8.75 -17.22 16.87
C ARG A 96 -7.81 -16.02 17.00
N LYS A 97 -6.89 -15.85 16.04
CA LYS A 97 -5.94 -14.72 16.07
C LYS A 97 -6.63 -13.37 16.02
N VAL A 98 -7.65 -13.22 15.17
CA VAL A 98 -8.43 -11.97 15.08
C VAL A 98 -9.18 -11.70 16.38
N LYS A 99 -9.80 -12.73 16.98
CA LYS A 99 -10.46 -12.63 18.27
C LYS A 99 -9.50 -12.22 19.39
N GLU A 100 -8.30 -12.83 19.44
CA GLU A 100 -7.25 -12.48 20.41
C GLU A 100 -6.80 -11.03 20.23
N LEU A 101 -6.60 -10.59 18.99
CA LEU A 101 -6.06 -9.27 18.68
C LEU A 101 -7.04 -8.14 18.97
N LEU A 102 -8.33 -8.35 18.69
CA LEU A 102 -9.38 -7.33 18.79
C LEU A 102 -10.31 -7.54 20.00
N ASN A 103 -10.10 -8.62 20.76
CA ASN A 103 -10.94 -9.01 21.90
C ASN A 103 -12.45 -9.03 21.59
N LYS A 104 -12.81 -9.39 20.35
CA LYS A 104 -14.18 -9.41 19.83
C LYS A 104 -14.38 -10.55 18.84
N GLU A 105 -15.55 -11.18 18.87
CA GLU A 105 -15.92 -12.22 17.89
C GLU A 105 -16.14 -11.61 16.50
N PRO A 106 -15.63 -12.25 15.44
CA PRO A 106 -15.98 -11.89 14.07
C PRO A 106 -17.48 -11.98 13.82
N THR A 107 -18.01 -11.04 13.04
CA THR A 107 -19.41 -10.98 12.66
C THR A 107 -19.78 -12.20 11.83
N LYS A 108 -20.84 -12.91 12.23
CA LYS A 108 -21.39 -14.08 11.52
C LYS A 108 -22.39 -13.65 10.44
N GLY A 109 -22.62 -14.54 9.47
CA GLY A 109 -23.67 -14.35 8.45
C GLY A 109 -23.21 -13.71 7.14
N ILE A 110 -21.92 -13.41 7.01
CA ILE A 110 -21.32 -12.95 5.76
C ILE A 110 -20.53 -14.11 5.14
N ASN A 111 -20.75 -14.37 3.86
CA ASN A 111 -19.95 -15.36 3.13
C ASN A 111 -18.61 -14.74 2.72
N PRO A 112 -17.47 -15.20 3.28
CA PRO A 112 -16.15 -14.62 2.98
C PRO A 112 -15.77 -14.70 1.49
N ASP A 113 -16.28 -15.68 0.75
CA ASP A 113 -15.95 -15.90 -0.66
C ASP A 113 -16.74 -14.96 -1.59
N GLU A 114 -17.90 -14.47 -1.16
CA GLU A 114 -18.81 -13.64 -1.96
C GLU A 114 -18.70 -12.14 -1.65
N CYS A 115 -18.08 -11.75 -0.54
CA CYS A 115 -18.02 -10.36 -0.08
C CYS A 115 -17.51 -9.40 -1.16
N VAL A 116 -16.46 -9.77 -1.89
CA VAL A 116 -15.87 -8.93 -2.95
C VAL A 116 -16.84 -8.75 -4.10
N ALA A 117 -17.50 -9.82 -4.55
CA ALA A 117 -18.47 -9.77 -5.65
C ALA A 117 -19.70 -8.92 -5.27
N VAL A 118 -20.21 -9.09 -4.06
CA VAL A 118 -21.34 -8.30 -3.53
C VAL A 118 -20.94 -6.83 -3.41
N GLY A 119 -19.75 -6.54 -2.86
CA GLY A 119 -19.23 -5.19 -2.76
C GLY A 119 -19.05 -4.50 -4.12
N ALA A 120 -18.54 -5.22 -5.11
CA ALA A 120 -18.41 -4.71 -6.48
C ALA A 120 -19.78 -4.42 -7.12
N ALA A 121 -20.79 -5.28 -6.89
CA ALA A 121 -22.15 -5.04 -7.38
C ALA A 121 -22.78 -3.80 -6.72
N ILE A 122 -22.60 -3.62 -5.41
CA ILE A 122 -23.07 -2.42 -4.69
C ILE A 122 -22.40 -1.16 -5.23
N GLN A 123 -21.09 -1.20 -5.43
CA GLN A 123 -20.35 -0.07 -5.99
C GLN A 123 -20.81 0.26 -7.42
N GLY A 124 -21.09 -0.76 -8.24
CA GLY A 124 -21.67 -0.58 -9.57
C GLY A 124 -23.04 0.14 -9.50
N ALA A 125 -23.91 -0.26 -8.58
CA ALA A 125 -25.21 0.36 -8.35
C ALA A 125 -25.11 1.82 -7.84
N ILE A 126 -24.08 2.13 -7.04
CA ILE A 126 -23.79 3.52 -6.61
C ILE A 126 -23.37 4.37 -7.82
N LEU A 127 -22.43 3.87 -8.63
CA LEU A 127 -21.94 4.58 -9.82
C LEU A 127 -23.01 4.80 -10.89
N SER A 128 -23.95 3.85 -11.05
CA SER A 128 -25.11 4.00 -11.96
C SER A 128 -26.21 4.93 -11.40
N GLY A 129 -26.12 5.33 -10.13
CA GLY A 129 -27.11 6.18 -9.46
C GLY A 129 -28.35 5.43 -8.97
N GLU A 130 -28.37 4.11 -9.07
CA GLU A 130 -29.47 3.26 -8.57
C GLU A 130 -29.49 3.17 -7.04
N HIS A 131 -28.32 3.28 -6.41
CA HIS A 131 -28.20 3.26 -4.96
C HIS A 131 -27.68 4.61 -4.42
N LYS A 132 -28.48 5.25 -3.56
CA LYS A 132 -28.15 6.55 -2.94
C LYS A 132 -27.98 6.35 -1.43
N GLY A 133 -26.97 6.98 -0.85
CA GLY A 133 -26.77 7.02 0.61
C GLY A 133 -25.55 6.25 1.14
N ILE A 134 -24.80 5.57 0.28
CA ILE A 134 -23.49 5.01 0.61
C ILE A 134 -22.45 5.71 -0.25
N VAL A 135 -21.39 6.23 0.37
CA VAL A 135 -20.24 6.83 -0.30
C VAL A 135 -19.02 6.02 0.09
N LEU A 136 -18.34 5.46 -0.91
CA LEU A 136 -17.01 4.89 -0.70
C LEU A 136 -16.00 6.03 -0.74
N VAL A 137 -15.23 6.16 0.33
CA VAL A 137 -14.09 7.09 0.40
C VAL A 137 -12.83 6.25 0.50
N ASP A 138 -12.01 6.30 -0.52
CA ASP A 138 -10.71 5.63 -0.53
C ASP A 138 -9.62 6.57 -0.02
N VAL A 139 -8.44 6.05 0.30
CA VAL A 139 -7.32 6.82 0.85
C VAL A 139 -6.01 6.49 0.14
N THR A 140 -5.08 7.45 0.16
CA THR A 140 -3.72 7.23 -0.33
C THR A 140 -2.95 6.31 0.61
N PRO A 141 -2.29 5.24 0.12
CA PRO A 141 -1.53 4.31 0.97
C PRO A 141 -0.22 4.90 1.50
N LEU A 142 0.38 5.84 0.77
CA LEU A 142 1.64 6.52 1.08
C LEU A 142 1.55 8.00 0.73
N SER A 143 2.39 8.81 1.38
CA SER A 143 2.51 10.24 1.07
C SER A 143 3.07 10.46 -0.34
N LEU A 144 2.59 11.52 -0.99
CA LEU A 144 3.05 11.99 -2.28
C LEU A 144 3.65 13.39 -2.13
N GLY A 145 4.71 13.65 -2.85
CA GLY A 145 5.41 14.94 -2.78
C GLY A 145 6.51 15.03 -3.81
N LEU A 146 7.42 15.95 -3.58
CA LEU A 146 8.53 16.22 -4.48
C LEU A 146 9.86 16.37 -3.74
N GLU A 147 10.95 16.23 -4.49
CA GLU A 147 12.28 16.54 -4.04
C GLU A 147 12.49 18.05 -4.00
N THR A 148 13.04 18.55 -2.89
CA THR A 148 13.42 19.94 -2.70
C THR A 148 14.90 20.07 -2.43
N LEU A 149 15.39 21.31 -2.31
CA LEU A 149 16.81 21.65 -2.13
C LEU A 149 17.45 20.79 -1.04
N GLY A 150 18.61 20.21 -1.35
CA GLY A 150 19.35 19.32 -0.46
C GLY A 150 18.85 17.87 -0.48
N GLY A 151 18.02 17.48 -1.46
CA GLY A 151 17.50 16.11 -1.57
C GLY A 151 16.45 15.75 -0.52
N VAL A 152 15.78 16.74 0.02
CA VAL A 152 14.69 16.55 1.02
C VAL A 152 13.40 16.15 0.33
N PHE A 153 12.67 15.20 0.89
CA PHE A 153 11.31 14.87 0.46
C PHE A 153 10.29 15.79 1.14
N THR A 154 9.66 16.65 0.36
CA THR A 154 8.60 17.54 0.82
C THR A 154 7.24 16.94 0.45
N LYS A 155 6.49 16.53 1.47
CA LYS A 155 5.16 15.95 1.32
C LYS A 155 4.14 17.01 0.97
N ILE A 156 3.30 16.76 -0.03
CA ILE A 156 2.18 17.61 -0.45
C ILE A 156 0.86 16.96 -0.06
N ILE A 157 0.72 15.66 -0.32
CA ILE A 157 -0.43 14.87 0.11
C ILE A 157 0.09 13.81 1.08
N GLU A 158 -0.39 13.86 2.32
CA GLU A 158 -0.03 12.91 3.37
C GLU A 158 -0.69 11.54 3.12
N LYS A 159 -0.05 10.47 3.59
CA LYS A 159 -0.68 9.14 3.63
C LYS A 159 -2.04 9.20 4.33
N ASN A 160 -2.93 8.28 3.96
CA ASN A 160 -4.28 8.20 4.50
C ASN A 160 -5.16 9.46 4.20
N SER A 161 -4.74 10.30 3.24
CA SER A 161 -5.62 11.36 2.73
C SER A 161 -6.74 10.77 1.89
N ALA A 162 -7.98 11.19 2.16
CA ALA A 162 -9.15 10.78 1.37
C ALA A 162 -9.02 11.24 -0.08
N ILE A 163 -9.41 10.40 -1.04
CA ILE A 163 -9.45 10.72 -2.46
C ILE A 163 -10.90 10.78 -2.98
N PRO A 164 -11.22 11.64 -3.97
CA PRO A 164 -10.30 12.53 -4.72
C PRO A 164 -9.78 13.69 -3.86
N VAL A 165 -8.55 14.15 -4.15
CA VAL A 165 -7.92 15.25 -3.43
C VAL A 165 -7.02 16.07 -4.36
N SER A 166 -7.03 17.39 -4.16
CA SER A 166 -6.13 18.33 -4.82
C SER A 166 -5.43 19.20 -3.79
N LYS A 167 -4.10 19.28 -3.86
CA LYS A 167 -3.28 20.16 -3.01
C LYS A 167 -2.19 20.82 -3.80
N SER A 168 -1.97 22.11 -3.52
CA SER A 168 -0.95 22.93 -4.16
C SER A 168 0.00 23.52 -3.13
N GLN A 169 1.26 23.64 -3.52
CA GLN A 169 2.28 24.38 -2.76
C GLN A 169 3.14 25.20 -3.70
N VAL A 170 3.58 26.37 -3.23
CA VAL A 170 4.46 27.26 -3.99
C VAL A 170 5.89 27.00 -3.58
N PHE A 171 6.74 26.80 -4.58
CA PHE A 171 8.18 26.63 -4.47
C PHE A 171 8.89 27.74 -5.21
N THR A 172 10.21 27.79 -5.09
CA THR A 172 11.03 28.79 -5.74
C THR A 172 12.31 28.18 -6.32
N THR A 173 13.10 28.97 -7.03
CA THR A 173 14.40 28.56 -7.59
C THR A 173 15.47 28.48 -6.54
N ALA A 174 16.39 27.52 -6.69
CA ALA A 174 17.53 27.31 -5.80
C ALA A 174 18.78 28.12 -6.20
N ALA A 175 18.84 28.63 -7.44
CA ALA A 175 19.95 29.40 -7.97
C ALA A 175 19.47 30.67 -8.68
N ASP A 176 20.37 31.66 -8.77
CA ASP A 176 20.13 32.89 -9.51
C ASP A 176 20.00 32.62 -11.02
N ASN A 177 19.07 33.31 -11.64
CA ASN A 177 18.81 33.23 -13.09
C ASN A 177 18.56 31.79 -13.59
N GLN A 178 17.99 30.92 -12.74
CA GLN A 178 17.68 29.55 -13.09
C GLN A 178 16.56 29.50 -14.15
N PRO A 179 16.84 29.02 -15.41
CA PRO A 179 15.89 29.10 -16.51
C PRO A 179 14.82 27.99 -16.49
N GLN A 180 15.05 26.94 -15.69
CA GLN A 180 14.18 25.77 -15.56
C GLN A 180 14.22 25.19 -14.15
N VAL A 181 13.14 24.52 -13.74
CA VAL A 181 13.11 23.70 -12.52
C VAL A 181 12.77 22.26 -12.88
N GLU A 182 13.44 21.31 -12.24
CA GLU A 182 13.08 19.90 -12.28
C GLU A 182 12.04 19.62 -11.18
N ILE A 183 10.95 18.98 -11.56
CA ILE A 183 9.95 18.46 -10.64
C ILE A 183 10.12 16.96 -10.56
N HIS A 184 10.71 16.48 -9.46
CA HIS A 184 10.89 15.06 -9.19
C HIS A 184 9.80 14.58 -8.24
N VAL A 185 8.84 13.84 -8.79
CA VAL A 185 7.67 13.32 -8.07
C VAL A 185 8.03 12.04 -7.34
N LEU A 186 7.74 12.00 -6.05
CA LEU A 186 8.10 10.92 -5.15
C LEU A 186 6.90 10.40 -4.36
N GLN A 187 6.98 9.11 -3.99
CA GLN A 187 6.04 8.45 -3.10
C GLN A 187 6.78 7.74 -1.97
N GLY A 188 6.34 7.92 -0.73
CA GLY A 188 6.91 7.26 0.43
C GLY A 188 6.79 8.04 1.73
N GLU A 189 7.52 7.59 2.75
CA GLU A 189 7.48 8.16 4.10
C GLU A 189 8.84 8.62 4.63
N ARG A 190 9.94 8.36 3.91
CA ARG A 190 11.30 8.71 4.33
C ARG A 190 11.56 10.21 4.12
N ALA A 191 12.42 10.79 4.95
CA ALA A 191 12.73 12.22 4.91
C ALA A 191 13.57 12.64 3.69
N MET A 192 14.42 11.74 3.18
CA MET A 192 15.27 12.03 2.04
C MET A 192 14.66 11.49 0.74
N ALA A 193 14.80 12.26 -0.35
CA ALA A 193 14.26 11.90 -1.66
C ALA A 193 14.76 10.55 -2.18
N GLY A 194 16.05 10.26 -2.00
CA GLY A 194 16.69 9.02 -2.47
C GLY A 194 16.19 7.75 -1.77
N ASP A 195 15.54 7.87 -0.62
CA ASP A 195 14.99 6.76 0.16
C ASP A 195 13.50 6.48 -0.16
N ASN A 196 12.92 7.23 -1.09
CA ASN A 196 11.53 7.10 -1.53
C ASN A 196 11.45 6.62 -2.99
N VAL A 197 10.27 6.23 -3.43
CA VAL A 197 10.05 5.75 -4.80
C VAL A 197 9.83 6.92 -5.74
N SER A 198 10.62 6.97 -6.83
CA SER A 198 10.42 7.92 -7.91
C SER A 198 9.24 7.49 -8.79
N LEU A 199 8.23 8.34 -8.89
CA LEU A 199 7.09 8.16 -9.77
C LEU A 199 7.32 8.78 -11.16
N GLY A 200 8.20 9.78 -11.25
CA GLY A 200 8.55 10.42 -12.50
C GLY A 200 9.25 11.77 -12.29
N ARG A 201 9.75 12.31 -13.40
CA ARG A 201 10.41 13.62 -13.45
C ARG A 201 9.96 14.39 -14.67
N PHE A 202 9.82 15.70 -14.53
CA PHE A 202 9.58 16.59 -15.65
C PHE A 202 10.18 17.97 -15.38
N PHE A 203 10.32 18.78 -16.41
CA PHE A 203 10.95 20.10 -16.33
C PHE A 203 9.94 21.19 -16.65
N LEU A 204 9.93 22.23 -15.87
CA LEU A 204 9.25 23.48 -16.19
C LEU A 204 10.30 24.48 -16.71
N ASP A 205 10.26 24.76 -18.01
CA ASP A 205 11.20 25.61 -18.69
C ASP A 205 10.70 27.06 -18.86
N GLY A 206 11.66 27.96 -19.10
CA GLY A 206 11.38 29.35 -19.47
C GLY A 206 10.91 30.21 -18.32
N ILE A 207 11.46 29.95 -17.16
CA ILE A 207 11.38 30.84 -15.99
C ILE A 207 12.17 32.10 -16.31
N ALA A 208 11.57 33.27 -16.03
CA ALA A 208 12.24 34.54 -16.23
C ALA A 208 13.48 34.67 -15.34
N PRO A 209 14.62 35.24 -15.85
CA PRO A 209 15.78 35.48 -15.04
C PRO A 209 15.46 36.34 -13.82
N ALA A 210 15.77 35.85 -12.63
CA ALA A 210 15.54 36.51 -11.36
C ALA A 210 16.51 35.95 -10.29
N PRO A 211 16.78 36.69 -9.20
CA PRO A 211 17.49 36.12 -8.06
C PRO A 211 16.77 34.88 -7.50
N ARG A 212 17.55 33.95 -6.91
CA ARG A 212 17.01 32.80 -6.20
C ARG A 212 15.95 33.23 -5.17
N GLY A 213 14.93 32.42 -4.99
CA GLY A 213 13.85 32.72 -4.04
C GLY A 213 12.75 33.65 -4.55
N ILE A 214 12.93 34.34 -5.69
CA ILE A 214 11.94 35.26 -6.26
C ILE A 214 10.89 34.55 -7.14
N PRO A 215 11.26 33.64 -8.09
CA PRO A 215 10.28 32.94 -8.90
C PRO A 215 9.31 32.14 -8.05
N GLN A 216 8.02 32.15 -8.41
CA GLN A 216 6.98 31.40 -7.72
C GLN A 216 6.47 30.28 -8.62
N ILE A 217 6.84 29.06 -8.28
CA ILE A 217 6.43 27.86 -8.99
C ILE A 217 5.37 27.14 -8.16
N GLU A 218 4.13 27.21 -8.59
CA GLU A 218 3.02 26.50 -7.98
C GLU A 218 2.99 25.06 -8.49
N VAL A 219 3.15 24.09 -7.59
CA VAL A 219 3.04 22.66 -7.90
C VAL A 219 1.77 22.12 -7.28
N THR A 220 0.89 21.59 -8.13
CA THR A 220 -0.40 21.00 -7.75
C THR A 220 -0.37 19.50 -7.97
N PHE A 221 -0.76 18.78 -6.93
CA PHE A 221 -1.01 17.35 -6.97
C PHE A 221 -2.50 17.09 -6.95
N ASP A 222 -3.02 16.47 -8.00
CA ASP A 222 -4.42 16.06 -8.14
C ASP A 222 -4.49 14.54 -8.16
N ILE A 223 -5.26 13.94 -7.26
CA ILE A 223 -5.59 12.51 -7.27
C ILE A 223 -7.08 12.38 -7.53
N ASP A 224 -7.44 11.69 -8.58
CA ASP A 224 -8.84 11.41 -8.90
C ASP A 224 -9.42 10.24 -8.06
N ALA A 225 -10.71 9.96 -8.23
CA ALA A 225 -11.40 8.86 -7.53
C ALA A 225 -10.87 7.46 -7.90
N ASN A 226 -10.10 7.33 -8.98
CA ASN A 226 -9.48 6.08 -9.43
C ASN A 226 -8.03 5.95 -8.95
N GLY A 227 -7.52 6.94 -8.19
CA GLY A 227 -6.14 6.97 -7.74
C GLY A 227 -5.12 7.40 -8.79
N ILE A 228 -5.58 7.98 -9.92
CA ILE A 228 -4.69 8.53 -10.94
C ILE A 228 -4.13 9.85 -10.43
N VAL A 229 -2.81 9.98 -10.42
CA VAL A 229 -2.09 11.17 -9.94
C VAL A 229 -1.70 12.05 -11.12
N ASN A 230 -2.14 13.31 -11.11
CA ASN A 230 -1.67 14.35 -12.01
C ASN A 230 -0.85 15.36 -11.20
N VAL A 231 0.35 15.65 -11.66
CA VAL A 231 1.20 16.69 -11.05
C VAL A 231 1.43 17.79 -12.08
N THR A 232 1.04 18.99 -11.73
CA THR A 232 1.15 20.18 -12.58
C THR A 232 2.07 21.21 -11.92
N ALA A 233 3.05 21.72 -12.65
CA ALA A 233 3.88 22.84 -12.24
C ALA A 233 3.57 24.07 -13.09
N LYS A 234 3.37 25.23 -12.44
CA LYS A 234 3.04 26.51 -13.10
C LYS A 234 3.94 27.60 -12.57
N ASP A 235 4.63 28.28 -13.45
CA ASP A 235 5.28 29.56 -13.12
C ASP A 235 4.20 30.67 -13.07
N LYS A 236 4.02 31.27 -11.89
CA LYS A 236 3.00 32.31 -11.65
C LYS A 236 3.28 33.62 -12.39
N ALA A 237 4.56 33.90 -12.70
CA ALA A 237 4.95 35.13 -13.41
C ALA A 237 4.74 35.02 -14.90
N THR A 238 5.17 33.92 -15.53
CA THR A 238 5.07 33.73 -17.00
C THR A 238 3.80 33.02 -17.44
N GLY A 239 3.09 32.37 -16.52
CA GLY A 239 1.95 31.53 -16.79
C GLY A 239 2.26 30.22 -17.47
N LYS A 240 3.53 29.86 -17.67
CA LYS A 240 3.95 28.58 -18.24
C LYS A 240 3.57 27.41 -17.36
N VAL A 241 3.14 26.31 -17.98
CA VAL A 241 2.63 25.13 -17.30
C VAL A 241 3.26 23.88 -17.93
N GLN A 242 3.65 22.93 -17.09
CA GLN A 242 4.01 21.56 -17.45
C GLN A 242 3.39 20.58 -16.48
N ASN A 243 3.14 19.35 -16.95
CA ASN A 243 2.52 18.33 -16.11
C ASN A 243 3.02 16.92 -16.44
N ILE A 244 2.78 16.00 -15.49
CA ILE A 244 2.92 14.55 -15.68
C ILE A 244 1.68 13.86 -15.13
N THR A 245 1.23 12.82 -15.84
CA THR A 245 0.15 11.93 -15.37
C THR A 245 0.71 10.57 -15.02
N ILE A 246 0.44 10.10 -13.80
CA ILE A 246 0.90 8.82 -13.27
C ILE A 246 -0.33 7.95 -13.04
N GLN A 247 -0.51 6.91 -13.87
CA GLN A 247 -1.72 6.09 -13.90
C GLN A 247 -1.88 5.13 -12.70
N SER A 248 -0.80 4.73 -12.06
CA SER A 248 -0.80 4.05 -10.75
C SER A 248 0.60 4.01 -10.17
N SER A 249 0.72 3.91 -8.84
CA SER A 249 1.98 3.46 -8.25
C SER A 249 2.16 1.98 -8.65
N ARG A 250 3.35 1.63 -9.17
CA ARG A 250 3.67 0.24 -9.52
C ARG A 250 4.02 -0.60 -8.29
N LEU A 251 3.83 -0.03 -7.11
CA LEU A 251 4.17 -0.67 -5.85
C LEU A 251 3.17 -1.77 -5.52
N THR A 252 3.68 -2.92 -5.17
CA THR A 252 2.91 -4.00 -4.56
C THR A 252 2.60 -3.68 -3.10
N ASP A 253 1.59 -4.32 -2.53
CA ASP A 253 1.26 -4.16 -1.11
C ASP A 253 2.45 -4.52 -0.19
N GLU A 254 3.28 -5.50 -0.59
CA GLU A 254 4.49 -5.88 0.15
C GLU A 254 5.55 -4.77 0.13
N GLU A 255 5.70 -4.07 -0.99
CA GLU A 255 6.61 -2.92 -1.11
C GLU A 255 6.10 -1.73 -0.31
N ILE A 256 4.81 -1.45 -0.32
CA ILE A 256 4.17 -0.41 0.50
C ILE A 256 4.41 -0.67 1.99
N ASP A 257 4.16 -1.89 2.45
CA ASP A 257 4.38 -2.29 3.83
C ASP A 257 5.85 -2.26 4.24
N LYS A 258 6.76 -2.59 3.32
CA LYS A 258 8.19 -2.46 3.54
C LYS A 258 8.57 -0.99 3.72
N MET A 259 8.12 -0.11 2.84
CA MET A 259 8.42 1.33 2.91
C MET A 259 7.91 1.96 4.20
N ARG A 260 6.73 1.57 4.67
CA ARG A 260 6.18 2.02 5.95
C ARG A 260 7.06 1.58 7.14
N ARG A 261 7.45 0.30 7.18
CA ARG A 261 8.32 -0.24 8.23
C ARG A 261 9.70 0.40 8.21
N ASP A 262 10.29 0.58 7.04
CA ASP A 262 11.58 1.22 6.88
C ASP A 262 11.54 2.69 7.36
N ALA A 263 10.45 3.40 7.12
CA ALA A 263 10.25 4.75 7.63
C ALA A 263 10.13 4.79 9.16
N GLU A 264 9.34 3.89 9.76
CA GLU A 264 9.20 3.79 11.23
C GLU A 264 10.54 3.45 11.90
N MET A 265 11.32 2.51 11.34
CA MET A 265 12.63 2.12 11.90
C MET A 265 13.68 3.24 11.82
N ASN A 266 13.61 4.08 10.82
CA ASN A 266 14.61 5.13 10.57
C ASN A 266 14.13 6.54 10.98
N GLU A 267 12.96 6.68 11.59
CA GLU A 267 12.34 7.98 11.92
C GLU A 267 13.30 8.93 12.65
N GLY A 268 14.06 8.43 13.63
CA GLY A 268 14.99 9.22 14.43
C GLY A 268 16.22 9.71 13.64
N GLU A 269 16.74 8.88 12.75
CA GLU A 269 17.88 9.25 11.88
C GLU A 269 17.43 10.18 10.77
N ASP A 270 16.30 9.93 10.17
CA ASP A 270 15.70 10.74 9.11
C ASP A 270 15.42 12.17 9.59
N LYS A 271 14.87 12.30 10.80
CA LYS A 271 14.64 13.61 11.40
C LYS A 271 15.93 14.41 11.59
N LYS A 272 17.01 13.75 12.04
CA LYS A 272 18.33 14.40 12.20
C LYS A 272 18.93 14.81 10.85
N LYS A 273 18.87 13.93 9.85
CA LYS A 273 19.38 14.22 8.49
C LYS A 273 18.63 15.41 7.89
N LYS A 274 17.30 15.42 7.98
CA LYS A 274 16.46 16.51 7.48
C LYS A 274 16.82 17.84 8.16
N GLN A 275 16.89 17.87 9.49
CA GLN A 275 17.27 19.07 10.24
C GLN A 275 18.66 19.59 9.86
N HIS A 276 19.62 18.70 9.63
CA HIS A 276 20.97 19.09 9.21
C HIS A 276 20.96 19.75 7.83
N VAL A 277 20.24 19.18 6.86
CA VAL A 277 20.12 19.74 5.51
C VAL A 277 19.36 21.07 5.52
N GLU A 278 18.28 21.17 6.27
CA GLU A 278 17.51 22.42 6.41
C GLU A 278 18.38 23.52 7.01
N ALA A 279 19.17 23.23 8.06
CA ALA A 279 20.09 24.21 8.65
C ALA A 279 21.21 24.64 7.69
N GLN A 280 21.71 23.74 6.83
CA GLN A 280 22.64 24.10 5.77
C GLN A 280 22.03 25.01 4.73
N ASN A 281 20.79 24.70 4.29
CA ASN A 281 20.07 25.49 3.29
C ASN A 281 19.70 26.90 3.79
N GLU A 282 19.52 27.09 5.11
CA GLU A 282 19.27 28.41 5.72
C GLU A 282 20.55 29.22 5.91
N GLY A 283 21.71 28.56 5.99
CA GLY A 283 23.00 29.20 6.20
C GLY A 283 23.71 29.72 4.93
N ASP A 284 23.28 29.24 3.76
CA ASP A 284 23.73 29.65 2.43
C ASP A 284 22.82 30.75 1.84
#